data_b788061b2e058ff6328760ec73271db4
#
_entry.id   b788061b2e058ff6328760ec73271db4
#
_cell.length_a   1.000
_cell.length_b   1.000
_cell.length_c   1.000
_cell.angle_alpha   90.00
_cell.angle_beta   90.00
_cell.angle_gamma   90.00
#
_symmetry.space_group_name_H-M   'P 1'
#
loop_
_entity.id
_entity.type
_entity.pdbx_description
1 polymer ?
#
loop_
_entity_poly.entity_id
_entity_poly.type
_entity_poly.pdbx_seq_one_letter_code
_entity_poly.pdbx_strand_id
1 'polypeptide(L)' 'MEVVKAEYLNDYRIKLWFNNQVVKVVDLANSLNVEVFRPLKDLEYFKRFTIKFNTIEWENGADLAPEYLYKKGTAVS' A
#
# COMPACT_ATOMS: atom_id res chain seq x y z
N MET A 1 -9.46 11.61 0.85
CA MET A 1 -8.88 10.43 1.52
C MET A 1 -7.39 10.41 1.27
N GLU A 2 -6.60 10.34 2.33
CA GLU A 2 -5.15 10.39 2.23
C GLU A 2 -4.52 9.36 3.14
N VAL A 3 -3.44 8.72 2.67
CA VAL A 3 -2.57 7.89 3.52
C VAL A 3 -1.53 8.81 4.14
N VAL A 4 -1.45 8.82 5.46
CA VAL A 4 -0.52 9.71 6.18
C VAL A 4 0.68 8.97 6.75
N LYS A 5 0.60 7.65 6.88
CA LYS A 5 1.69 6.83 7.36
C LYS A 5 1.52 5.40 6.85
N ALA A 6 2.62 4.72 6.61
CA ALA A 6 2.60 3.33 6.15
C ALA A 6 3.74 2.56 6.79
N GLU A 7 3.48 1.29 7.12
CA GLU A 7 4.46 0.41 7.73
C GLU A 7 4.37 -0.97 7.11
N TYR A 8 5.49 -1.48 6.60
CA TYR A 8 5.55 -2.84 6.09
C TYR A 8 5.41 -3.85 7.24
N LEU A 9 4.57 -4.86 7.07
CA LEU A 9 4.38 -5.89 8.08
C LEU A 9 5.09 -7.20 7.69
N ASN A 10 4.56 -7.91 6.74
CA ASN A 10 5.12 -9.15 6.24
C ASN A 10 4.51 -9.47 4.88
N ASP A 11 5.13 -10.34 4.13
CA ASP A 11 4.66 -10.73 2.80
C ASP A 11 4.27 -9.50 1.98
N TYR A 12 3.02 -9.39 1.54
CA TYR A 12 2.54 -8.23 0.79
C TYR A 12 1.54 -7.42 1.61
N ARG A 13 1.70 -7.39 2.93
CA ARG A 13 0.84 -6.68 3.84
C ARG A 13 1.48 -5.40 4.32
N ILE A 14 0.71 -4.33 4.27
CA ILE A 14 1.13 -3.00 4.70
C ILE A 14 0.07 -2.44 5.64
N LYS A 15 0.51 -1.89 6.76
CA LYS A 15 -0.38 -1.19 7.69
C LYS A 15 -0.41 0.26 7.30
N LEU A 16 -1.61 0.80 7.14
CA LEU A 16 -1.83 2.15 6.64
C LEU A 16 -2.64 2.98 7.63
N TRP A 17 -2.18 4.20 7.85
CA TRP A 17 -2.90 5.20 8.64
C TRP A 17 -3.47 6.23 7.67
N PHE A 18 -4.77 6.48 7.78
CA PHE A 18 -5.47 7.43 6.93
C PHE A 18 -5.74 8.73 7.67
N ASN A 19 -5.98 9.80 6.92
CA ASN A 19 -6.19 11.12 7.51
C ASN A 19 -7.48 11.26 8.33
N ASN A 20 -8.39 10.29 8.24
CA ASN A 20 -9.59 10.23 9.07
C ASN A 20 -9.37 9.44 10.36
N GLN A 21 -8.11 9.14 10.69
CA GLN A 21 -7.69 8.40 11.88
C GLN A 21 -8.02 6.91 11.84
N VAL A 22 -8.48 6.40 10.74
CA VAL A 22 -8.69 4.96 10.56
C VAL A 22 -7.35 4.30 10.21
N VAL A 23 -7.10 3.14 10.81
CA VAL A 23 -5.91 2.33 10.53
C VAL A 23 -6.36 1.02 9.92
N LYS A 24 -5.75 0.64 8.81
CA LYS A 24 -6.10 -0.60 8.13
C LYS A 24 -4.85 -1.37 7.72
N VAL A 25 -4.99 -2.68 7.60
CA VAL A 25 -3.97 -3.54 7.01
C VAL A 25 -4.47 -3.96 5.64
N VAL A 26 -3.66 -3.71 4.62
CA VAL A 26 -3.98 -4.11 3.25
C VAL A 26 -3.05 -5.23 2.82
N ASP A 27 -3.62 -6.27 2.21
CA ASP A 27 -2.86 -7.37 1.61
C ASP A 27 -2.94 -7.19 0.09
N LEU A 28 -1.81 -6.93 -0.53
CA LEU A 28 -1.73 -6.62 -1.95
C LEU A 28 -1.29 -7.79 -2.81
N ALA A 29 -1.19 -9.00 -2.23
CA ALA A 29 -0.70 -10.17 -2.97
C ALA A 29 -1.46 -10.39 -4.28
N ASN A 30 -2.78 -10.21 -4.27
CA ASN A 30 -3.62 -10.42 -5.44
C ASN A 30 -3.73 -9.20 -6.34
N SER A 31 -3.09 -8.09 -5.98
CA SER A 31 -3.13 -6.85 -6.75
C SER A 31 -1.92 -6.67 -7.66
N LEU A 32 -0.97 -7.61 -7.63
CA LEU A 32 0.32 -7.46 -8.31
C LEU A 32 0.39 -8.16 -9.67
N ASN A 33 -0.76 -8.56 -10.22
CA ASN A 33 -0.80 -9.27 -11.49
C ASN A 33 -0.82 -8.35 -12.71
N VAL A 34 -0.99 -7.05 -12.50
CA VAL A 34 -0.92 -6.05 -13.56
C VAL A 34 0.55 -5.75 -13.83
N GLU A 35 0.90 -5.56 -15.10
CA GLU A 35 2.29 -5.46 -15.51
C GLU A 35 3.10 -4.41 -14.76
N VAL A 36 2.52 -3.23 -14.52
CA VAL A 36 3.22 -2.15 -13.79
C VAL A 36 3.57 -2.56 -12.37
N PHE A 37 2.82 -3.49 -11.79
CA PHE A 37 3.05 -3.95 -10.43
C PHE A 37 3.89 -5.23 -10.34
N ARG A 38 4.28 -5.82 -11.46
CA ARG A 38 5.06 -7.06 -11.43
C ARG A 38 6.38 -6.96 -10.65
N PRO A 39 7.15 -5.85 -10.77
CA PRO A 39 8.38 -5.73 -9.98
C PRO A 39 8.12 -5.81 -8.48
N LEU A 40 6.91 -5.46 -8.03
CA LEU A 40 6.54 -5.47 -6.63
C LEU A 40 6.38 -6.88 -6.07
N LYS A 41 6.36 -7.89 -6.93
CA LYS A 41 6.33 -9.29 -6.47
C LYS A 41 7.63 -9.68 -5.79
N ASP A 42 8.72 -8.98 -6.10
CA ASP A 42 9.98 -9.10 -5.37
C ASP A 42 9.81 -8.36 -4.05
N LEU A 43 9.86 -9.10 -2.95
CA LEU A 43 9.61 -8.50 -1.62
C LEU A 43 10.60 -7.40 -1.27
N GLU A 44 11.86 -7.52 -1.69
CA GLU A 44 12.84 -6.46 -1.42
C GLU A 44 12.46 -5.16 -2.12
N TYR A 45 11.89 -5.24 -3.31
CA TYR A 45 11.38 -4.09 -4.02
C TYR A 45 10.09 -3.58 -3.37
N PHE A 46 9.19 -4.50 -3.03
CA PHE A 46 7.90 -4.18 -2.43
C PHE A 46 8.06 -3.36 -1.14
N LYS A 47 9.06 -3.67 -0.34
CA LYS A 47 9.30 -2.96 0.92
C LYS A 47 9.72 -1.50 0.76
N ARG A 48 10.11 -1.09 -0.44
CA ARG A 48 10.69 0.23 -0.69
C ARG A 48 9.67 1.30 -1.06
N PHE A 49 8.41 1.10 -0.69
CA PHE A 49 7.40 2.13 -0.92
C PHE A 49 7.68 3.38 -0.09
N THR A 50 7.18 4.51 -0.56
CA THR A 50 7.23 5.77 0.18
C THR A 50 5.85 6.41 0.11
N ILE A 51 5.61 7.40 0.98
CA ILE A 51 4.39 8.19 0.90
C ILE A 51 4.67 9.34 -0.06
N LYS A 52 3.86 9.44 -1.11
CA LYS A 52 3.98 10.49 -2.09
C LYS A 52 2.60 10.78 -2.68
N PHE A 53 2.28 12.05 -2.82
CA PHE A 53 0.96 12.48 -3.33
C PHE A 53 -0.19 11.84 -2.53
N ASN A 54 -0.02 11.77 -1.20
CA ASN A 54 -1.05 11.30 -0.26
C ASN A 54 -1.35 9.80 -0.36
N THR A 55 -0.45 9.01 -0.96
CA THR A 55 -0.60 7.56 -1.02
C THR A 55 0.78 6.90 -1.04
N ILE A 56 0.80 5.58 -1.06
CA ILE A 56 2.06 4.84 -1.19
C ILE A 56 2.44 4.74 -2.67
N GLU A 57 3.72 4.89 -2.94
CA GLU A 57 4.27 4.82 -4.29
C GLU A 57 5.59 4.07 -4.26
N TRP A 58 5.89 3.34 -5.31
CA TRP A 58 7.14 2.59 -5.45
C TRP A 58 8.06 3.31 -6.44
N GLU A 59 9.34 2.91 -6.42
CA GLU A 59 10.38 3.56 -7.24
C GLU A 59 10.07 3.64 -8.72
N ASN A 60 9.35 2.64 -9.26
CA ASN A 60 9.00 2.62 -10.69
C ASN A 60 7.81 3.51 -11.03
N GLY A 61 7.32 4.30 -10.06
CA GLY A 61 6.18 5.18 -10.26
C GLY A 61 4.82 4.51 -10.05
N ALA A 62 4.82 3.22 -9.74
CA ALA A 62 3.56 2.53 -9.47
C ALA A 62 2.97 3.05 -8.17
N ASP A 63 1.66 3.32 -8.18
CA ASP A 63 0.96 3.73 -6.97
C ASP A 63 -0.45 3.15 -6.96
N LEU A 64 -1.12 3.28 -5.83
CA LEU A 64 -2.49 2.84 -5.66
C LEU A 64 -3.28 3.96 -5.01
N ALA A 65 -4.47 4.25 -5.54
CA ALA A 65 -5.30 5.32 -5.00
C ALA A 65 -5.62 5.07 -3.52
N PRO A 66 -5.61 6.12 -2.69
CA PRO A 66 -5.94 5.96 -1.27
C PRO A 66 -7.31 5.33 -1.06
N GLU A 67 -8.28 5.68 -1.89
CA GLU A 67 -9.63 5.12 -1.82
C GLU A 67 -9.65 3.62 -2.05
N TYR A 68 -8.85 3.15 -3.00
CA TYR A 68 -8.71 1.73 -3.27
C TYR A 68 -8.13 1.00 -2.07
N LEU A 69 -7.07 1.57 -1.49
CA LEU A 69 -6.41 0.98 -0.33
C LEU A 69 -7.36 0.96 0.88
N TYR A 70 -8.12 2.02 1.06
CA TYR A 70 -9.07 2.11 2.15
C TYR A 70 -10.16 1.04 2.03
N LYS A 71 -10.69 0.87 0.82
CA LYS A 71 -11.74 -0.10 0.56
C LYS A 71 -11.24 -1.53 0.69
N LYS A 72 -10.04 -1.80 0.19
CA LYS A 72 -9.45 -3.14 0.20
C LYS A 72 -8.96 -3.55 1.59
N GLY A 73 -8.49 -2.60 2.37
CA GLY A 73 -7.89 -2.88 3.67
C GLY A 73 -8.90 -3.34 4.70
N THR A 74 -8.39 -4.01 5.73
CA THR A 74 -9.18 -4.48 6.86
C THR A 74 -8.86 -3.59 8.07
N ALA A 75 -9.88 -3.04 8.71
CA ALA A 75 -9.69 -2.15 9.84
C ALA A 75 -8.98 -2.89 10.99
N VAL A 76 -8.04 -2.22 11.62
CA VAL A 76 -7.34 -2.70 12.79
C VAL A 76 -8.13 -2.24 14.02
N SER A 77 -8.52 -3.19 14.83
CA SER A 77 -9.27 -2.88 16.06
C SER A 77 -8.32 -2.59 17.20
#